data_36e7903de7d33a4aa6b795b5407f2ff9
#
_entry.id   36e7903de7d33a4aa6b795b5407f2ff9
#
_cell.length_a   1.000
_cell.length_b   1.000
_cell.length_c   1.000
_cell.angle_alpha   90.00
_cell.angle_beta   90.00
_cell.angle_gamma   90.00
#
_symmetry.space_group_name_H-M   'P 1'
#
loop_
_entity.id
_entity.type
_entity.pdbx_description
1 polymer ?
#
loop_
_entity_poly.entity_id
_entity_poly.type
_entity_poly.pdbx_seq_one_letter_code
_entity_poly.pdbx_strand_id
1 'polypeptide(L)'
;MHIAIVQNNTIVKHGTHKRMFPNVSFPSTGPSIEWLENNSAKVVNTTKELANDNVKLVNVDPYIDTDGNVYCVRVETFSSEESEENLDVKRANMRNSRDAMLRASDWTQMPDSPLSSSKKTEWATYRQTLRDLPSDSNWPDVSIPDQPS
;
A
#
# COMPACT_ATOMS: atom_id res chain seq x y z
N MET A 1 9.32 -8.45 19.66
CA MET A 1 8.22 -7.54 20.04
C MET A 1 8.82 -6.27 20.62
N HIS A 2 8.41 -5.11 20.16
CA HIS A 2 8.77 -3.80 20.72
C HIS A 2 7.68 -3.40 21.73
N ILE A 3 8.09 -2.96 22.91
CA ILE A 3 7.18 -2.56 24.00
C ILE A 3 7.57 -1.20 24.57
N ALA A 4 6.62 -0.56 25.22
CA ALA A 4 6.81 0.68 25.96
C ALA A 4 6.24 0.53 27.38
N ILE A 5 6.96 1.03 28.36
CA ILE A 5 6.46 1.16 29.73
C ILE A 5 5.74 2.48 29.84
N VAL A 6 4.48 2.42 30.26
CA VAL A 6 3.59 3.59 30.36
C VAL A 6 3.23 3.82 31.83
N GLN A 7 3.52 5.00 32.34
CA GLN A 7 3.15 5.44 33.70
C GLN A 7 2.50 6.83 33.61
N ASN A 8 1.36 6.97 34.26
CA ASN A 8 0.60 8.24 34.26
C ASN A 8 0.36 8.81 32.84
N ASN A 9 -0.02 7.92 31.90
CA ASN A 9 -0.22 8.23 30.49
C ASN A 9 1.02 8.81 29.79
N THR A 10 2.23 8.46 30.26
CA THR A 10 3.50 8.91 29.68
C THR A 10 4.40 7.68 29.44
N ILE A 11 5.06 7.67 28.30
CA ILE A 11 6.06 6.63 27.98
C ILE A 11 7.35 6.96 28.73
N VAL A 12 7.70 6.14 29.71
CA VAL A 12 8.93 6.33 30.49
C VAL A 12 10.13 5.57 29.91
N LYS A 13 9.88 4.52 29.15
CA LYS A 13 10.91 3.72 28.48
C LYS A 13 10.30 2.91 27.36
N HIS A 14 11.04 2.69 26.28
CA HIS A 14 10.62 1.81 25.20
C HIS A 14 11.81 1.05 24.59
N GLY A 15 11.55 -0.07 23.92
CA GLY A 15 12.56 -0.89 23.27
C GLY A 15 12.09 -2.32 23.04
N THR A 16 12.97 -3.17 22.55
CA THR A 16 12.64 -4.60 22.47
C THR A 16 12.54 -5.20 23.86
N HIS A 17 11.55 -6.07 24.10
CA HIS A 17 11.33 -6.70 25.42
C HIS A 17 12.59 -7.39 25.94
N LYS A 18 13.37 -8.07 25.08
CA LYS A 18 14.63 -8.74 25.45
C LYS A 18 15.69 -7.76 25.94
N ARG A 19 15.81 -6.58 25.32
CA ARG A 19 16.77 -5.54 25.72
C ARG A 19 16.36 -4.84 27.01
N MET A 20 15.04 -4.65 27.18
CA MET A 20 14.51 -3.97 28.37
C MET A 20 14.52 -4.85 29.61
N PHE A 21 14.35 -6.17 29.44
CA PHE A 21 14.27 -7.17 30.51
C PHE A 21 15.18 -8.35 30.19
N PRO A 22 16.52 -8.16 30.23
CA PRO A 22 17.48 -9.18 29.81
C PRO A 22 17.49 -10.45 30.70
N ASN A 23 17.04 -10.32 31.94
CA ASN A 23 16.98 -11.40 32.90
C ASN A 23 15.64 -12.14 32.98
N VAL A 24 14.69 -11.79 32.07
CA VAL A 24 13.38 -12.45 31.99
C VAL A 24 13.35 -13.35 30.75
N SER A 25 12.99 -14.61 30.95
CA SER A 25 12.78 -15.55 29.86
C SER A 25 11.38 -15.39 29.30
N PHE A 26 11.29 -15.09 28.02
CA PHE A 26 10.01 -14.96 27.32
C PHE A 26 9.86 -16.07 26.26
N PRO A 27 8.63 -16.51 25.96
CA PRO A 27 8.37 -17.35 24.79
C PRO A 27 8.85 -16.69 23.48
N SER A 28 8.95 -17.47 22.42
CA SER A 28 9.33 -16.96 21.09
C SER A 28 8.35 -15.88 20.57
N THR A 29 7.10 -15.93 20.98
CA THR A 29 6.05 -14.94 20.69
C THR A 29 6.18 -13.64 21.47
N GLY A 30 7.02 -13.60 22.51
CA GLY A 30 7.22 -12.45 23.39
C GLY A 30 6.41 -12.53 24.70
N PRO A 31 6.31 -11.40 25.45
CA PRO A 31 5.54 -11.32 26.68
C PRO A 31 4.05 -11.62 26.48
N SER A 32 3.43 -12.27 27.46
CA SER A 32 1.98 -12.46 27.48
C SER A 32 1.26 -11.14 27.82
N ILE A 33 -0.05 -11.09 27.52
CA ILE A 33 -0.90 -9.93 27.86
C ILE A 33 -0.88 -9.67 29.37
N GLU A 34 -1.04 -10.71 30.17
CA GLU A 34 -0.98 -10.62 31.63
C GLU A 34 0.36 -10.06 32.15
N TRP A 35 1.47 -10.48 31.53
CA TRP A 35 2.78 -9.96 31.89
C TRP A 35 2.89 -8.45 31.55
N LEU A 36 2.40 -8.05 30.37
CA LEU A 36 2.39 -6.66 29.94
C LEU A 36 1.61 -5.77 30.92
N GLU A 37 0.40 -6.20 31.31
CA GLU A 37 -0.46 -5.49 32.27
C GLU A 37 0.22 -5.34 33.62
N ASN A 38 0.75 -6.42 34.17
CA ASN A 38 1.44 -6.44 35.47
C ASN A 38 2.70 -5.57 35.49
N ASN A 39 3.31 -5.27 34.35
CA ASN A 39 4.50 -4.45 34.22
C ASN A 39 4.24 -3.05 33.65
N SER A 40 2.99 -2.62 33.57
CA SER A 40 2.59 -1.35 32.94
C SER A 40 3.18 -1.19 31.53
N ALA A 41 3.28 -2.29 30.80
CA ALA A 41 3.88 -2.35 29.48
C ALA A 41 2.79 -2.44 28.41
N LYS A 42 3.01 -1.77 27.27
CA LYS A 42 2.15 -1.85 26.08
C LYS A 42 2.98 -2.23 24.88
N VAL A 43 2.36 -2.96 23.95
CA VAL A 43 2.97 -3.23 22.65
C VAL A 43 3.06 -1.93 21.84
N VAL A 44 4.21 -1.69 21.23
CA VAL A 44 4.37 -0.56 20.30
C VAL A 44 3.93 -0.99 18.92
N ASN A 45 2.86 -0.40 18.42
CA ASN A 45 2.32 -0.67 17.09
C ASN A 45 3.15 0.04 16.01
N THR A 46 3.45 -0.67 14.95
CA THR A 46 4.27 -0.20 13.81
C THR A 46 3.45 0.07 12.55
N THR A 47 2.12 -0.09 12.66
CA THR A 47 1.18 0.12 11.54
C THR A 47 -0.06 0.84 12.02
N LYS A 48 -0.68 1.61 11.14
CA LYS A 48 -2.03 2.19 11.27
C LYS A 48 -2.76 1.99 9.95
N GLU A 49 -4.08 1.89 9.99
CA GLU A 49 -4.88 1.92 8.77
C GLU A 49 -4.76 3.27 8.07
N LEU A 50 -4.61 3.21 6.75
CA LEU A 50 -4.59 4.39 5.89
C LEU A 50 -6.01 4.66 5.39
N ALA A 51 -6.49 5.87 5.54
CA ALA A 51 -7.85 6.25 5.14
C ALA A 51 -8.01 6.31 3.60
N ASN A 52 -6.93 6.55 2.88
CA ASN A 52 -6.90 6.66 1.42
C ASN A 52 -5.45 6.66 0.91
N ASP A 53 -5.28 6.73 -0.42
CA ASP A 53 -3.99 6.68 -1.10
C ASP A 53 -3.18 8.00 -1.00
N ASN A 54 -3.75 9.06 -0.41
CA ASN A 54 -3.07 10.36 -0.27
C ASN A 54 -2.33 10.52 1.07
N VAL A 55 -2.21 9.44 1.83
CA VAL A 55 -1.55 9.41 3.13
C VAL A 55 -0.49 8.32 3.20
N LYS A 56 0.51 8.53 4.04
CA LYS A 56 1.61 7.61 4.29
C LYS A 56 1.84 7.40 5.77
N LEU A 57 2.52 6.30 6.11
CA LEU A 57 3.03 6.09 7.47
C LEU A 57 4.44 6.65 7.58
N VAL A 58 4.64 7.50 8.56
CA VAL A 58 5.96 8.06 8.91
C VAL A 58 6.39 7.52 10.26
N ASN A 59 7.63 7.03 10.34
CA ASN A 59 8.22 6.60 11.60
C ASN A 59 8.46 7.81 12.51
N VAL A 60 8.01 7.69 13.75
CA VAL A 60 8.17 8.70 14.79
C VAL A 60 8.59 8.05 16.10
N ASP A 61 9.05 8.84 17.06
CA ASP A 61 9.24 8.35 18.42
C ASP A 61 7.91 7.83 18.99
N PRO A 62 7.93 6.77 19.81
CA PRO A 62 6.73 6.20 20.36
C PRO A 62 5.89 7.21 21.12
N TYR A 63 4.60 7.24 20.84
CA TYR A 63 3.62 8.11 21.48
C TYR A 63 2.36 7.34 21.86
N ILE A 64 1.56 7.87 22.76
CA ILE A 64 0.26 7.33 23.15
C ILE A 64 -0.82 8.10 22.40
N ASP A 65 -1.71 7.39 21.73
CA ASP A 65 -2.86 8.00 21.04
C ASP A 65 -4.03 8.26 22.01
N THR A 66 -5.13 8.82 21.48
CA THR A 66 -6.34 9.14 22.23
C THR A 66 -7.01 7.92 22.88
N ASP A 67 -6.84 6.75 22.30
CA ASP A 67 -7.40 5.47 22.79
C ASP A 67 -6.47 4.75 23.75
N GLY A 68 -5.33 5.38 24.08
CA GLY A 68 -4.33 4.84 24.98
C GLY A 68 -3.43 3.77 24.39
N ASN A 69 -3.42 3.59 23.06
CA ASN A 69 -2.51 2.70 22.36
C ASN A 69 -1.15 3.37 22.12
N VAL A 70 -0.09 2.58 22.06
CA VAL A 70 1.25 3.08 21.76
C VAL A 70 1.59 2.82 20.30
N TYR A 71 2.01 3.85 19.60
CA TYR A 71 2.44 3.80 18.20
C TYR A 71 3.82 4.41 18.02
N CYS A 72 4.60 3.89 17.08
CA CYS A 72 5.82 4.54 16.56
C CYS A 72 5.69 4.95 15.09
N VAL A 73 4.46 5.01 14.59
CA VAL A 73 4.12 5.50 13.26
C VAL A 73 2.98 6.49 13.34
N ARG A 74 3.04 7.52 12.51
CA ARG A 74 1.98 8.52 12.36
C ARG A 74 1.52 8.55 10.91
N VAL A 75 0.22 8.77 10.70
CA VAL A 75 -0.33 9.00 9.37
C VAL A 75 -0.10 10.46 9.02
N GLU A 76 0.53 10.71 7.89
CA GLU A 76 0.75 12.04 7.32
C GLU A 76 0.25 12.09 5.89
N THR A 77 -0.25 13.23 5.45
CA THR A 77 -0.56 13.46 4.04
C THR A 77 0.74 13.59 3.23
N PHE A 78 0.72 13.13 1.99
CA PHE A 78 1.81 13.41 1.07
C PHE A 78 1.96 14.92 0.85
N SER A 79 3.18 15.38 0.72
CA SER A 79 3.44 16.74 0.21
C SER A 79 3.00 16.86 -1.25
N SER A 80 2.90 18.08 -1.77
CA SER A 80 2.56 18.31 -3.18
C SER A 80 3.54 17.62 -4.13
N GLU A 81 4.85 17.68 -3.81
CA GLU A 81 5.90 17.04 -4.61
C GLU A 81 5.79 15.52 -4.57
N GLU A 82 5.60 14.92 -3.40
CA GLU A 82 5.41 13.47 -3.25
C GLU A 82 4.13 12.98 -3.94
N SER A 83 3.07 13.78 -3.93
CA SER A 83 1.82 13.46 -4.63
C SER A 83 2.01 13.45 -6.15
N GLU A 84 2.78 14.41 -6.69
CA GLU A 84 3.11 14.50 -8.12
C GLU A 84 3.98 13.30 -8.54
N GLU A 85 5.02 12.96 -7.76
CA GLU A 85 5.90 11.81 -8.01
C GLU A 85 5.11 10.49 -7.99
N ASN A 86 4.22 10.29 -7.03
CA ASN A 86 3.34 9.13 -6.98
C ASN A 86 2.42 9.05 -8.19
N LEU A 87 1.89 10.19 -8.64
CA LEU A 87 1.04 10.26 -9.82
C LEU A 87 1.81 9.89 -11.09
N ASP A 88 3.06 10.32 -11.22
CA ASP A 88 3.91 9.97 -12.36
C ASP A 88 4.27 8.48 -12.36
N VAL A 89 4.52 7.89 -11.20
CA VAL A 89 4.71 6.44 -11.07
C VAL A 89 3.45 5.68 -11.48
N LYS A 90 2.26 6.11 -11.03
CA LYS A 90 0.96 5.52 -11.47
C LYS A 90 0.80 5.63 -12.98
N ARG A 91 1.06 6.79 -13.57
CA ARG A 91 1.01 7.02 -15.02
C ARG A 91 1.95 6.10 -15.80
N ALA A 92 3.18 5.93 -15.33
CA ALA A 92 4.15 5.05 -15.94
C ALA A 92 3.72 3.59 -15.88
N ASN A 93 3.24 3.12 -14.74
CA ASN A 93 2.74 1.75 -14.55
C ASN A 93 1.54 1.47 -15.45
N MET A 94 0.59 2.40 -15.54
CA MET A 94 -0.59 2.25 -16.38
C MET A 94 -0.23 2.23 -17.88
N ARG A 95 0.74 3.07 -18.33
CA ARG A 95 1.27 3.01 -19.69
C ARG A 95 1.91 1.65 -20.00
N ASN A 96 2.73 1.14 -19.08
CA ASN A 96 3.37 -0.16 -19.24
C ASN A 96 2.36 -1.30 -19.39
N SER A 97 1.32 -1.30 -18.56
CA SER A 97 0.23 -2.29 -18.62
C SER A 97 -0.52 -2.21 -19.95
N ARG A 98 -0.94 -1.01 -20.36
CA ARG A 98 -1.59 -0.75 -21.64
C ARG A 98 -0.73 -1.22 -22.83
N ASP A 99 0.55 -0.88 -22.83
CA ASP A 99 1.45 -1.22 -23.92
C ASP A 99 1.71 -2.73 -24.00
N ALA A 100 1.71 -3.42 -22.85
CA ALA A 100 1.77 -4.88 -22.81
C ALA A 100 0.54 -5.51 -23.49
N MET A 101 -0.68 -4.97 -23.21
CA MET A 101 -1.92 -5.45 -23.81
C MET A 101 -1.99 -5.15 -25.31
N LEU A 102 -1.51 -3.99 -25.75
CA LEU A 102 -1.42 -3.65 -27.16
C LEU A 102 -0.49 -4.64 -27.89
N ARG A 103 0.70 -4.91 -27.34
CA ARG A 103 1.63 -5.90 -27.91
C ARG A 103 1.04 -7.31 -27.93
N ALA A 104 0.41 -7.74 -26.85
CA ALA A 104 -0.21 -9.07 -26.76
C ALA A 104 -1.35 -9.27 -27.77
N SER A 105 -1.97 -8.20 -28.24
CA SER A 105 -3.07 -8.21 -29.23
C SER A 105 -2.65 -7.84 -30.64
N ASP A 106 -1.37 -7.57 -30.93
CA ASP A 106 -0.91 -7.15 -32.29
C ASP A 106 -1.23 -8.19 -33.37
N TRP A 107 -1.11 -9.48 -33.04
CA TRP A 107 -1.41 -10.58 -33.97
C TRP A 107 -2.85 -10.56 -34.48
N THR A 108 -3.80 -10.00 -33.73
CA THR A 108 -5.22 -9.93 -34.11
C THR A 108 -5.47 -9.05 -35.33
N GLN A 109 -4.57 -8.13 -35.61
CA GLN A 109 -4.65 -7.16 -36.70
C GLN A 109 -3.83 -7.56 -37.92
N MET A 110 -3.11 -8.70 -37.85
CA MET A 110 -2.32 -9.19 -39.01
C MET A 110 -3.23 -9.68 -40.12
N PRO A 111 -2.80 -9.55 -41.41
CA PRO A 111 -3.59 -9.99 -42.56
C PRO A 111 -3.94 -11.48 -42.53
N ASP A 112 -3.04 -12.29 -42.02
CA ASP A 112 -3.12 -13.75 -41.91
C ASP A 112 -3.71 -14.24 -40.59
N SER A 113 -4.19 -13.33 -39.74
CA SER A 113 -4.86 -13.68 -38.50
C SER A 113 -6.08 -14.59 -38.77
N PRO A 114 -6.24 -15.71 -38.01
CA PRO A 114 -7.31 -16.67 -38.22
C PRO A 114 -8.69 -16.18 -37.73
N LEU A 115 -8.80 -14.94 -37.27
CA LEU A 115 -10.03 -14.36 -36.76
C LEU A 115 -11.02 -14.03 -37.87
N SER A 116 -12.31 -14.21 -37.58
CA SER A 116 -13.39 -13.71 -38.45
C SER A 116 -13.34 -12.17 -38.53
N SER A 117 -13.95 -11.61 -39.57
CA SER A 117 -14.03 -10.15 -39.76
C SER A 117 -14.69 -9.45 -38.54
N SER A 118 -15.72 -10.05 -37.96
CA SER A 118 -16.38 -9.52 -36.75
C SER A 118 -15.39 -9.48 -35.56
N LYS A 119 -14.66 -10.57 -35.32
CA LYS A 119 -13.67 -10.62 -34.25
C LYS A 119 -12.51 -9.65 -34.46
N LYS A 120 -12.04 -9.49 -35.69
CA LYS A 120 -11.04 -8.46 -36.01
C LYS A 120 -11.53 -7.05 -35.65
N THR A 121 -12.81 -6.76 -35.90
CA THR A 121 -13.41 -5.47 -35.55
C THR A 121 -13.52 -5.29 -34.02
N GLU A 122 -13.94 -6.31 -33.29
CA GLU A 122 -13.99 -6.27 -31.81
C GLU A 122 -12.60 -5.99 -31.22
N TRP A 123 -11.58 -6.69 -31.69
CA TRP A 123 -10.20 -6.45 -31.28
C TRP A 123 -9.67 -5.06 -31.68
N ALA A 124 -10.05 -4.57 -32.85
CA ALA A 124 -9.68 -3.22 -33.28
C ALA A 124 -10.28 -2.16 -32.34
N THR A 125 -11.56 -2.32 -31.95
CA THR A 125 -12.23 -1.44 -31.01
C THR A 125 -11.57 -1.49 -29.64
N TYR A 126 -11.30 -2.67 -29.08
CA TYR A 126 -10.58 -2.85 -27.82
C TYR A 126 -9.22 -2.13 -27.85
N ARG A 127 -8.44 -2.34 -28.90
CA ARG A 127 -7.13 -1.70 -29.07
C ARG A 127 -7.22 -0.19 -29.18
N GLN A 128 -8.29 0.32 -29.82
CA GLN A 128 -8.53 1.76 -29.88
C GLN A 128 -8.86 2.31 -28.49
N THR A 129 -9.73 1.64 -27.72
CA THR A 129 -10.03 2.01 -26.33
C THR A 129 -8.76 2.07 -25.49
N LEU A 130 -7.86 1.09 -25.62
CA LEU A 130 -6.56 1.12 -24.92
C LEU A 130 -5.72 2.35 -25.29
N ARG A 131 -5.68 2.74 -26.57
CA ARG A 131 -4.93 3.93 -27.02
C ARG A 131 -5.50 5.22 -26.46
N ASP A 132 -6.83 5.27 -26.26
CA ASP A 132 -7.54 6.46 -25.82
C ASP A 132 -7.50 6.65 -24.29
N LEU A 133 -7.15 5.61 -23.51
CA LEU A 133 -7.08 5.68 -22.05
C LEU A 133 -6.31 6.91 -21.51
N PRO A 134 -5.14 7.30 -22.06
CA PRO A 134 -4.43 8.48 -21.53
C PRO A 134 -5.15 9.82 -21.75
N SER A 135 -6.18 9.84 -22.57
CA SER A 135 -7.00 11.03 -22.83
C SER A 135 -8.21 11.12 -21.91
N ASP A 136 -8.46 10.10 -21.08
CA ASP A 136 -9.53 10.11 -20.08
C ASP A 136 -9.23 11.12 -18.97
N SER A 137 -10.26 11.84 -18.53
CA SER A 137 -10.14 12.84 -17.46
C SER A 137 -9.72 12.25 -16.10
N ASN A 138 -9.96 10.95 -15.89
CA ASN A 138 -9.58 10.24 -14.67
C ASN A 138 -8.22 9.54 -14.79
N TRP A 139 -7.50 9.72 -15.90
CA TRP A 139 -6.19 9.12 -16.07
C TRP A 139 -5.21 9.55 -14.97
N PRO A 140 -4.48 8.65 -14.31
CA PRO A 140 -4.31 7.20 -14.57
C PRO A 140 -5.27 6.26 -13.80
N ASP A 141 -6.22 6.76 -13.05
CA ASP A 141 -7.14 5.99 -12.21
C ASP A 141 -8.36 5.50 -13.02
N VAL A 142 -8.11 4.94 -14.19
CA VAL A 142 -9.12 4.40 -15.12
C VAL A 142 -9.10 2.87 -15.12
N SER A 143 -10.26 2.26 -15.39
CA SER A 143 -10.36 0.82 -15.58
C SER A 143 -9.85 0.42 -16.96
N ILE A 144 -9.04 -0.65 -17.01
CA ILE A 144 -8.62 -1.26 -18.26
C ILE A 144 -9.80 -2.05 -18.85
N PRO A 145 -10.11 -1.92 -20.15
CA PRO A 145 -11.22 -2.66 -20.77
C PRO A 145 -10.92 -4.17 -20.82
N ASP A 146 -12.00 -4.96 -20.77
CA ASP A 146 -11.92 -6.40 -20.94
C ASP A 146 -11.53 -6.79 -22.37
N GLN A 147 -10.75 -7.84 -22.50
CA GLN A 147 -10.35 -8.38 -23.80
C GLN A 147 -11.54 -9.08 -24.49
N PRO A 148 -11.68 -8.94 -25.81
CA PRO A 148 -12.63 -9.75 -26.59
C PRO A 148 -12.34 -11.23 -26.44
N SER A 149 -13.37 -12.04 -26.20
CA SER A 149 -13.29 -13.51 -26.06
C SER A 149 -13.26 -14.22 -27.40
#